data_cc1abfa74c578dc009c04d49d680eef0
#
_entry.id   cc1abfa74c578dc009c04d49d680eef0
#
_cell.length_a   1.000
_cell.length_b   1.000
_cell.length_c   1.000
_cell.angle_alpha   90.00
_cell.angle_beta   90.00
_cell.angle_gamma   90.00
#
_symmetry.space_group_name_H-M   'P 1'
#
loop_
_entity.id
_entity.type
_entity.pdbx_description
1 polymer ?
#
loop_
_entity_poly.entity_id
_entity_poly.type
_entity_poly.pdbx_seq_one_letter_code
_entity_poly.pdbx_strand_id
1 'polypeptide(L)'
;MSDTSDNLPELQNPPTQLTGSDAEVQRLVSVYLRTLTSPQTIRTYNTEIQMFLGFIVGELGRRLGEITVEDLALYREYLLKIYAPATAAKKLTALRRFLTFTYMGGATRVNPEALRFFAKSPKVGQDPSYNVLTEEELGRMLAAARSKSMRDYVLLAVLAGAGLREAEVVGLKIGDFREAQGGQVLLRIMGKGLKIRAVPISPELWQLVQRYIFLSERSLTSHTDARKPLFASREGEGDKPLTTRSVRYIVKRHAEAAGITKAISPHSIRHTVGTNMAVNEAPLLLIQQFLGHSDPKTTMRYVRRAEELASQAYTYNTLPL
;
A
#
# COMPACT_ATOMS: atom_id res chain seq x y z
N MET A 1 -25.19 7.95 -41.51
CA MET A 1 -24.48 8.02 -40.24
C MET A 1 -24.18 6.57 -39.87
N SER A 2 -23.04 6.10 -40.32
CA SER A 2 -22.59 4.73 -40.14
C SER A 2 -21.91 4.60 -38.77
N ASP A 3 -22.40 3.69 -38.01
CA ASP A 3 -21.97 3.28 -36.68
C ASP A 3 -20.53 2.73 -36.74
N THR A 4 -19.56 3.46 -36.19
CA THR A 4 -18.15 3.08 -36.13
C THR A 4 -17.77 2.44 -34.79
N SER A 5 -18.72 1.79 -34.08
CA SER A 5 -18.52 1.25 -32.74
C SER A 5 -18.00 -0.21 -32.68
N ASP A 6 -17.70 -0.87 -33.82
CA ASP A 6 -17.55 -2.34 -33.83
C ASP A 6 -16.19 -2.88 -34.31
N ASN A 7 -15.06 -2.19 -34.05
CA ASN A 7 -13.75 -2.77 -34.40
C ASN A 7 -12.74 -2.73 -33.25
N LEU A 8 -13.15 -3.18 -32.07
CA LEU A 8 -12.16 -3.58 -31.04
C LEU A 8 -12.12 -5.12 -31.04
N PRO A 9 -10.94 -5.74 -31.18
CA PRO A 9 -10.81 -7.18 -31.13
C PRO A 9 -11.38 -7.71 -29.80
N GLU A 10 -12.18 -8.79 -29.86
CA GLU A 10 -12.62 -9.55 -28.67
C GLU A 10 -11.40 -10.12 -27.97
N LEU A 11 -10.94 -9.44 -26.93
CA LEU A 11 -9.77 -9.86 -26.15
C LEU A 11 -10.16 -10.99 -25.19
N GLN A 12 -9.93 -12.20 -25.61
CA GLN A 12 -9.92 -13.39 -24.76
C GLN A 12 -8.53 -13.53 -24.13
N ASN A 13 -8.42 -13.27 -22.83
CA ASN A 13 -7.23 -13.44 -21.99
C ASN A 13 -6.09 -12.40 -22.12
N PRO A 14 -5.36 -12.10 -21.02
CA PRO A 14 -4.16 -11.27 -21.12
C PRO A 14 -3.12 -11.97 -22.01
N PRO A 15 -2.48 -11.23 -22.92
CA PRO A 15 -1.57 -11.81 -23.91
C PRO A 15 -0.44 -12.60 -23.23
N THR A 16 -0.32 -13.86 -23.66
CA THR A 16 0.71 -14.79 -23.22
C THR A 16 2.01 -14.44 -23.93
N GLN A 17 3.05 -14.20 -23.15
CA GLN A 17 4.48 -14.11 -23.52
C GLN A 17 4.84 -13.64 -24.93
N LEU A 18 5.55 -12.49 -24.96
CA LEU A 18 6.26 -11.99 -26.13
C LEU A 18 7.22 -13.06 -26.70
N THR A 19 6.99 -13.51 -27.92
CA THR A 19 7.91 -14.35 -28.65
C THR A 19 8.98 -13.46 -29.32
N GLY A 20 10.18 -13.59 -28.90
CA GLY A 20 11.45 -13.60 -29.59
C GLY A 20 11.92 -12.47 -30.53
N SER A 21 11.18 -11.41 -30.84
CA SER A 21 11.63 -10.44 -31.87
C SER A 21 12.17 -9.10 -31.35
N ASP A 22 12.24 -8.87 -30.03
CA ASP A 22 12.61 -7.56 -29.50
C ASP A 22 13.65 -7.58 -28.38
N ALA A 23 14.81 -8.17 -28.63
CA ALA A 23 15.95 -8.10 -27.73
C ALA A 23 16.32 -6.64 -27.39
N GLU A 24 16.14 -5.71 -28.33
CA GLU A 24 16.37 -4.29 -28.13
C GLU A 24 15.33 -3.68 -27.18
N VAL A 25 14.05 -4.00 -27.35
CA VAL A 25 12.98 -3.53 -26.45
C VAL A 25 13.17 -4.10 -25.05
N GLN A 26 13.49 -5.39 -24.91
CA GLN A 26 13.77 -5.98 -23.61
C GLN A 26 15.03 -5.39 -22.96
N ARG A 27 16.03 -5.03 -23.73
CA ARG A 27 17.20 -4.29 -23.26
C ARG A 27 16.79 -2.92 -22.73
N LEU A 28 15.95 -2.16 -23.44
CA LEU A 28 15.44 -0.86 -23.00
C LEU A 28 14.63 -0.99 -21.69
N VAL A 29 13.75 -2.00 -21.60
CA VAL A 29 13.01 -2.31 -20.36
C VAL A 29 13.99 -2.57 -19.21
N SER A 30 15.01 -3.41 -19.43
CA SER A 30 16.01 -3.72 -18.40
C SER A 30 16.78 -2.48 -17.96
N VAL A 31 17.20 -1.61 -18.90
CA VAL A 31 17.87 -0.34 -18.56
C VAL A 31 16.95 0.56 -17.76
N TYR A 32 15.70 0.71 -18.20
CA TYR A 32 14.71 1.51 -17.44
C TYR A 32 14.50 0.99 -16.02
N LEU A 33 14.30 -0.32 -15.86
CA LEU A 33 14.06 -0.93 -14.55
C LEU A 33 15.25 -0.74 -13.57
N ARG A 34 16.49 -0.67 -14.10
CA ARG A 34 17.69 -0.35 -13.29
C ARG A 34 17.70 1.07 -12.76
N THR A 35 16.94 1.99 -13.33
CA THR A 35 16.80 3.36 -12.79
C THR A 35 15.91 3.42 -11.57
N LEU A 36 15.17 2.36 -11.27
CA LEU A 36 14.26 2.27 -10.14
C LEU A 36 14.95 1.64 -8.93
N THR A 37 14.73 2.22 -7.76
CA THR A 37 15.40 1.79 -6.51
C THR A 37 14.60 0.76 -5.69
N SER A 38 13.26 0.75 -5.83
CA SER A 38 12.40 -0.12 -5.03
C SER A 38 12.13 -1.46 -5.73
N PRO A 39 12.49 -2.61 -5.15
CA PRO A 39 12.20 -3.93 -5.72
C PRO A 39 10.71 -4.15 -6.05
N GLN A 40 9.81 -3.63 -5.22
CA GLN A 40 8.38 -3.73 -5.46
C GLN A 40 7.95 -2.86 -6.66
N THR A 41 8.50 -1.65 -6.79
CA THR A 41 8.25 -0.77 -7.95
C THR A 41 8.77 -1.41 -9.23
N ILE A 42 9.97 -2.01 -9.19
CA ILE A 42 10.56 -2.72 -10.33
C ILE A 42 9.62 -3.84 -10.80
N ARG A 43 9.16 -4.71 -9.89
CA ARG A 43 8.23 -5.80 -10.26
C ARG A 43 6.93 -5.27 -10.86
N THR A 44 6.31 -4.28 -10.21
CA THR A 44 5.05 -3.70 -10.68
C THR A 44 5.23 -3.08 -12.05
N TYR A 45 6.25 -2.24 -12.24
CA TYR A 45 6.47 -1.56 -13.51
C TYR A 45 6.83 -2.54 -14.62
N ASN A 46 7.63 -3.57 -14.33
CA ASN A 46 7.91 -4.61 -15.30
C ASN A 46 6.62 -5.28 -15.78
N THR A 47 5.75 -5.71 -14.87
CA THR A 47 4.47 -6.32 -15.23
C THR A 47 3.62 -5.40 -16.10
N GLU A 48 3.52 -4.11 -15.76
CA GLU A 48 2.71 -3.15 -16.51
C GLU A 48 3.31 -2.84 -17.91
N ILE A 49 4.62 -2.75 -17.99
CA ILE A 49 5.33 -2.55 -19.27
C ILE A 49 5.17 -3.77 -20.17
N GLN A 50 5.36 -4.98 -19.65
CA GLN A 50 5.20 -6.21 -20.43
C GLN A 50 3.76 -6.36 -20.94
N MET A 51 2.75 -5.99 -20.12
CA MET A 51 1.35 -6.00 -20.55
C MET A 51 1.09 -5.01 -21.68
N PHE A 52 1.65 -3.81 -21.62
CA PHE A 52 1.56 -2.82 -22.70
C PHE A 52 2.25 -3.30 -23.98
N LEU A 53 3.48 -3.82 -23.87
CA LEU A 53 4.20 -4.36 -25.01
C LEU A 53 3.47 -5.54 -25.66
N GLY A 54 2.87 -6.42 -24.83
CA GLY A 54 2.03 -7.50 -25.35
C GLY A 54 0.81 -6.99 -26.13
N PHE A 55 0.17 -5.92 -25.67
CA PHE A 55 -0.94 -5.29 -26.38
C PHE A 55 -0.48 -4.67 -27.70
N ILE A 56 0.60 -3.89 -27.71
CA ILE A 56 1.09 -3.20 -28.92
C ILE A 56 1.55 -4.21 -29.96
N VAL A 57 2.34 -5.22 -29.58
CA VAL A 57 2.90 -6.20 -30.52
C VAL A 57 1.83 -7.25 -30.88
N GLY A 58 1.13 -7.81 -29.88
CA GLY A 58 0.21 -8.93 -30.11
C GLY A 58 -1.11 -8.51 -30.75
N GLU A 59 -1.70 -7.38 -30.30
CA GLU A 59 -3.03 -6.95 -30.77
C GLU A 59 -2.93 -5.97 -31.96
N LEU A 60 -1.95 -5.07 -31.93
CA LEU A 60 -1.83 -4.02 -32.96
C LEU A 60 -0.76 -4.34 -34.01
N GLY A 61 0.08 -5.37 -33.82
CA GLY A 61 1.17 -5.73 -34.75
C GLY A 61 2.24 -4.64 -34.93
N ARG A 62 2.38 -3.74 -33.92
CA ARG A 62 3.28 -2.57 -34.01
C ARG A 62 4.53 -2.77 -33.17
N ARG A 63 5.62 -2.15 -33.61
CA ARG A 63 6.87 -2.06 -32.83
C ARG A 63 6.83 -0.84 -31.91
N LEU A 64 7.63 -0.86 -30.85
CA LEU A 64 7.70 0.24 -29.87
C LEU A 64 8.01 1.62 -30.52
N GLY A 65 8.85 1.66 -31.55
CA GLY A 65 9.18 2.90 -32.27
C GLY A 65 8.09 3.41 -33.24
N GLU A 66 7.08 2.58 -33.52
CA GLU A 66 5.99 2.85 -34.48
C GLU A 66 4.69 3.25 -33.77
N ILE A 67 4.64 3.20 -32.42
CA ILE A 67 3.44 3.55 -31.67
C ILE A 67 3.03 5.00 -31.92
N THR A 68 1.72 5.20 -32.00
CA THR A 68 1.09 6.50 -32.22
C THR A 68 0.31 6.93 -30.99
N VAL A 69 -0.21 8.14 -31.00
CA VAL A 69 -1.08 8.65 -29.91
C VAL A 69 -2.43 7.92 -29.89
N GLU A 70 -2.90 7.48 -31.05
CA GLU A 70 -4.13 6.69 -31.22
C GLU A 70 -3.97 5.32 -30.53
N ASP A 71 -2.81 4.65 -30.68
CA ASP A 71 -2.52 3.38 -30.02
C ASP A 71 -2.57 3.52 -28.48
N LEU A 72 -2.13 4.67 -27.97
CA LEU A 72 -2.22 4.95 -26.54
C LEU A 72 -3.65 5.18 -26.05
N ALA A 73 -4.49 5.80 -26.89
CA ALA A 73 -5.91 5.97 -26.60
C ALA A 73 -6.62 4.61 -26.57
N LEU A 74 -6.35 3.74 -27.57
CA LEU A 74 -6.85 2.36 -27.61
C LEU A 74 -6.43 1.55 -26.39
N TYR A 75 -5.16 1.63 -25.99
CA TYR A 75 -4.69 0.93 -24.78
C TYR A 75 -5.36 1.46 -23.50
N ARG A 76 -5.60 2.78 -23.41
CA ARG A 76 -6.36 3.35 -22.31
C ARG A 76 -7.78 2.82 -22.25
N GLU A 77 -8.48 2.74 -23.39
CA GLU A 77 -9.84 2.18 -23.47
C GLU A 77 -9.84 0.70 -23.08
N TYR A 78 -8.89 -0.08 -23.59
CA TYR A 78 -8.67 -1.45 -23.18
C TYR A 78 -8.54 -1.59 -21.65
N LEU A 79 -7.69 -0.77 -21.01
CA LEU A 79 -7.54 -0.80 -19.56
C LEU A 79 -8.82 -0.47 -18.81
N LEU A 80 -9.61 0.48 -19.31
CA LEU A 80 -10.87 0.90 -18.68
C LEU A 80 -12.00 -0.12 -18.84
N LYS A 81 -11.96 -0.98 -19.86
CA LYS A 81 -12.90 -2.09 -20.01
C LYS A 81 -12.62 -3.21 -18.99
N ILE A 82 -11.35 -3.46 -18.66
CA ILE A 82 -10.94 -4.61 -17.85
C ILE A 82 -10.75 -4.26 -16.38
N TYR A 83 -10.27 -3.04 -16.09
CA TYR A 83 -9.87 -2.65 -14.75
C TYR A 83 -10.67 -1.48 -14.20
N ALA A 84 -10.88 -1.50 -12.88
CA ALA A 84 -11.42 -0.34 -12.18
C ALA A 84 -10.55 0.93 -12.45
N PRO A 85 -11.16 2.14 -12.50
CA PRO A 85 -10.47 3.38 -12.85
C PRO A 85 -9.18 3.65 -12.06
N ALA A 86 -9.17 3.32 -10.76
CA ALA A 86 -7.98 3.48 -9.91
C ALA A 86 -6.82 2.56 -10.33
N THR A 87 -7.13 1.35 -10.78
CA THR A 87 -6.13 0.39 -11.28
C THR A 87 -5.60 0.83 -12.64
N ALA A 88 -6.49 1.22 -13.57
CA ALA A 88 -6.11 1.76 -14.88
C ALA A 88 -5.21 2.99 -14.73
N ALA A 89 -5.51 3.90 -13.80
CA ALA A 89 -4.70 5.08 -13.52
C ALA A 89 -3.26 4.73 -13.08
N LYS A 90 -3.10 3.69 -12.25
CA LYS A 90 -1.78 3.22 -11.81
C LYS A 90 -0.98 2.62 -12.99
N LYS A 91 -1.63 1.79 -13.82
CA LYS A 91 -1.03 1.20 -15.02
C LYS A 91 -0.57 2.27 -16.00
N LEU A 92 -1.41 3.24 -16.32
CA LEU A 92 -1.06 4.37 -17.16
C LEU A 92 0.06 5.23 -16.58
N THR A 93 0.20 5.31 -15.27
CA THR A 93 1.30 6.04 -14.61
C THR A 93 2.64 5.35 -14.85
N ALA A 94 2.71 4.02 -14.72
CA ALA A 94 3.90 3.24 -15.01
C ALA A 94 4.28 3.36 -16.50
N LEU A 95 3.29 3.22 -17.38
CA LEU A 95 3.47 3.34 -18.82
C LEU A 95 4.03 4.72 -19.22
N ARG A 96 3.43 5.81 -18.74
CA ARG A 96 3.90 7.17 -19.06
C ARG A 96 5.36 7.37 -18.70
N ARG A 97 5.79 6.89 -17.53
CA ARG A 97 7.20 7.00 -17.12
C ARG A 97 8.14 6.21 -18.05
N PHE A 98 7.73 5.01 -18.43
CA PHE A 98 8.51 4.20 -19.38
C PHE A 98 8.58 4.86 -20.74
N LEU A 99 7.46 5.33 -21.30
CA LEU A 99 7.42 6.00 -22.61
C LEU A 99 8.19 7.33 -22.61
N THR A 100 8.17 8.07 -21.49
CA THR A 100 9.04 9.24 -21.35
C THR A 100 10.51 8.87 -21.43
N PHE A 101 10.91 7.78 -20.76
CA PHE A 101 12.30 7.29 -20.83
C PHE A 101 12.68 6.87 -22.26
N THR A 102 11.83 6.10 -22.95
CA THR A 102 12.10 5.64 -24.33
C THR A 102 12.10 6.78 -25.35
N TYR A 103 11.28 7.82 -25.13
CA TYR A 103 11.29 9.03 -25.92
C TYR A 103 12.61 9.80 -25.77
N MET A 104 13.08 10.00 -24.55
CA MET A 104 14.37 10.65 -24.27
C MET A 104 15.56 9.88 -24.87
N GLY A 105 15.44 8.55 -24.98
CA GLY A 105 16.42 7.67 -25.63
C GLY A 105 16.24 7.52 -27.14
N GLY A 106 15.27 8.21 -27.75
CA GLY A 106 15.00 8.15 -29.19
C GLY A 106 14.34 6.85 -29.69
N ALA A 107 13.92 5.97 -28.76
CA ALA A 107 13.31 4.68 -29.09
C ALA A 107 11.80 4.78 -29.42
N THR A 108 11.14 5.86 -29.01
CA THR A 108 9.76 6.18 -29.38
C THR A 108 9.65 7.61 -29.87
N ARG A 109 8.69 7.88 -30.76
CA ARG A 109 8.42 9.22 -31.29
C ARG A 109 7.28 9.95 -30.58
N VAL A 110 6.54 9.24 -29.72
CA VAL A 110 5.41 9.82 -28.99
C VAL A 110 5.92 10.80 -27.93
N ASN A 111 5.57 12.07 -28.10
CA ASN A 111 5.95 13.13 -27.17
C ASN A 111 5.33 12.87 -25.77
N PRO A 112 6.11 12.96 -24.67
CA PRO A 112 5.61 12.84 -23.30
C PRO A 112 4.45 13.77 -22.95
N GLU A 113 4.37 14.94 -23.54
CA GLU A 113 3.23 15.84 -23.33
C GLU A 113 1.94 15.26 -23.93
N ALA A 114 2.01 14.62 -25.11
CA ALA A 114 0.87 13.93 -25.70
C ALA A 114 0.33 12.82 -24.78
N LEU A 115 1.20 12.15 -24.01
CA LEU A 115 0.79 11.13 -23.05
C LEU A 115 -0.17 11.66 -21.97
N ARG A 116 -0.12 12.96 -21.67
CA ARG A 116 -1.03 13.59 -20.71
C ARG A 116 -2.46 13.68 -21.24
N PHE A 117 -2.62 13.75 -22.55
CA PHE A 117 -3.93 13.82 -23.22
C PHE A 117 -4.46 12.43 -23.56
N PHE A 118 -3.70 11.64 -24.32
CA PHE A 118 -4.16 10.38 -24.88
C PHE A 118 -4.08 9.21 -23.89
N ALA A 119 -3.10 9.21 -22.99
CA ALA A 119 -3.00 8.27 -21.87
C ALA A 119 -3.40 8.91 -20.52
N LYS A 120 -4.39 9.83 -20.54
CA LYS A 120 -4.87 10.51 -19.35
C LYS A 120 -5.42 9.49 -18.35
N SER A 121 -4.91 9.57 -17.11
CA SER A 121 -5.46 8.76 -16.03
C SER A 121 -6.93 9.12 -15.81
N PRO A 122 -7.80 8.12 -15.65
CA PRO A 122 -9.19 8.38 -15.30
C PRO A 122 -9.25 9.14 -13.97
N LYS A 123 -10.25 10.02 -13.84
CA LYS A 123 -10.53 10.63 -12.54
C LYS A 123 -10.99 9.52 -11.60
N VAL A 124 -10.21 9.27 -10.58
CA VAL A 124 -10.61 8.41 -9.49
C VAL A 124 -11.35 9.28 -8.52
N GLY A 125 -12.64 9.00 -8.32
CA GLY A 125 -13.40 9.64 -7.26
C GLY A 125 -12.63 9.45 -5.95
N GLN A 126 -12.49 10.50 -5.16
CA GLN A 126 -12.04 10.34 -3.79
C GLN A 126 -13.21 9.69 -3.06
N ASP A 127 -13.25 8.36 -3.03
CA ASP A 127 -14.12 7.67 -2.11
C ASP A 127 -13.45 7.73 -0.73
N PRO A 128 -13.98 8.53 0.19
CA PRO A 128 -13.45 8.62 1.55
C PRO A 128 -13.81 7.39 2.38
N SER A 129 -14.54 6.41 1.83
CA SER A 129 -14.93 5.20 2.55
C SER A 129 -13.74 4.29 2.78
N TYR A 130 -12.78 4.80 3.56
CA TYR A 130 -11.84 3.90 4.21
C TYR A 130 -12.62 3.07 5.22
N ASN A 131 -12.47 1.75 5.17
CA ASN A 131 -13.01 0.86 6.17
C ASN A 131 -12.26 1.11 7.50
N VAL A 132 -12.68 2.14 8.23
CA VAL A 132 -12.19 2.48 9.56
C VAL A 132 -12.90 1.56 10.55
N LEU A 133 -12.16 1.03 11.50
CA LEU A 133 -12.70 0.27 12.61
C LEU A 133 -13.25 1.23 13.68
N THR A 134 -14.40 0.89 14.25
CA THR A 134 -14.82 1.52 15.51
C THR A 134 -13.94 0.98 16.64
N GLU A 135 -13.94 1.65 17.78
CA GLU A 135 -13.21 1.20 18.97
C GLU A 135 -13.69 -0.19 19.41
N GLU A 136 -15.00 -0.42 19.37
CA GLU A 136 -15.62 -1.70 19.67
C GLU A 136 -15.20 -2.81 18.70
N GLU A 137 -15.19 -2.54 17.39
CA GLU A 137 -14.72 -3.50 16.37
C GLU A 137 -13.25 -3.85 16.57
N LEU A 138 -12.40 -2.85 16.83
CA LEU A 138 -10.99 -3.07 17.12
C LEU A 138 -10.82 -3.91 18.38
N GLY A 139 -11.59 -3.62 19.45
CA GLY A 139 -11.59 -4.39 20.68
C GLY A 139 -11.97 -5.85 20.45
N ARG A 140 -13.05 -6.14 19.71
CA ARG A 140 -13.44 -7.51 19.34
C ARG A 140 -12.37 -8.23 18.53
N MET A 141 -11.75 -7.53 17.58
CA MET A 141 -10.68 -8.08 16.76
C MET A 141 -9.44 -8.44 17.57
N LEU A 142 -9.04 -7.60 18.52
CA LEU A 142 -7.95 -7.87 19.45
C LEU A 142 -8.27 -9.04 20.38
N ALA A 143 -9.50 -9.12 20.89
CA ALA A 143 -9.96 -10.23 21.73
C ALA A 143 -9.95 -11.56 20.96
N ALA A 144 -10.42 -11.58 19.70
CA ALA A 144 -10.36 -12.74 18.82
C ALA A 144 -8.92 -13.21 18.55
N ALA A 145 -7.97 -12.27 18.41
CA ALA A 145 -6.58 -12.61 18.24
C ALA A 145 -5.94 -13.15 19.52
N ARG A 146 -6.25 -12.53 20.67
CA ARG A 146 -5.74 -12.95 21.98
C ARG A 146 -6.11 -14.39 22.33
N SER A 147 -7.32 -14.82 21.97
CA SER A 147 -7.79 -16.19 22.21
C SER A 147 -7.10 -17.24 21.34
N LYS A 148 -6.47 -16.85 20.22
CA LYS A 148 -5.91 -17.78 19.24
C LYS A 148 -4.38 -17.80 19.18
N SER A 149 -3.73 -16.64 19.31
CA SER A 149 -2.29 -16.52 19.15
C SER A 149 -1.75 -15.25 19.77
N MET A 150 -0.85 -15.40 20.76
CA MET A 150 -0.17 -14.26 21.36
C MET A 150 0.59 -13.42 20.34
N ARG A 151 1.26 -14.05 19.38
CA ARG A 151 1.95 -13.35 18.28
C ARG A 151 0.99 -12.45 17.49
N ASP A 152 -0.14 -13.01 17.07
CA ASP A 152 -1.10 -12.29 16.23
C ASP A 152 -1.78 -11.16 17.03
N TYR A 153 -2.04 -11.38 18.29
CA TYR A 153 -2.57 -10.36 19.20
C TYR A 153 -1.61 -9.17 19.32
N VAL A 154 -0.33 -9.44 19.61
CA VAL A 154 0.69 -8.38 19.73
C VAL A 154 0.92 -7.68 18.39
N LEU A 155 0.90 -8.41 17.27
CA LEU A 155 1.03 -7.83 15.93
C LEU A 155 -0.11 -6.83 15.66
N LEU A 156 -1.35 -7.20 15.95
CA LEU A 156 -2.49 -6.30 15.77
C LEU A 156 -2.45 -5.10 16.74
N ALA A 157 -2.05 -5.34 18.00
CA ALA A 157 -1.88 -4.27 18.97
C ALA A 157 -0.79 -3.27 18.55
N VAL A 158 0.35 -3.74 18.01
CA VAL A 158 1.41 -2.88 17.51
C VAL A 158 0.97 -2.12 16.24
N LEU A 159 0.22 -2.77 15.33
CA LEU A 159 -0.37 -2.07 14.17
C LEU A 159 -1.30 -0.94 14.61
N ALA A 160 -2.18 -1.20 15.59
CA ALA A 160 -3.15 -0.23 16.11
C ALA A 160 -2.50 0.84 16.99
N GLY A 161 -1.52 0.48 17.82
CA GLY A 161 -0.90 1.42 18.76
C GLY A 161 0.14 2.34 18.11
N ALA A 162 0.83 1.89 17.02
CA ALA A 162 1.87 2.66 16.36
C ALA A 162 1.52 3.10 14.92
N GLY A 163 0.35 2.76 14.42
CA GLY A 163 -0.13 3.16 13.09
C GLY A 163 0.77 2.72 11.94
N LEU A 164 1.36 1.52 12.01
CA LEU A 164 2.38 1.05 11.08
C LEU A 164 1.81 0.67 9.70
N ARG A 165 2.67 0.79 8.67
CA ARG A 165 2.43 0.13 7.39
C ARG A 165 2.76 -1.35 7.49
N GLU A 166 2.15 -2.19 6.64
CA GLU A 166 2.42 -3.64 6.65
C GLU A 166 3.90 -4.00 6.43
N ALA A 167 4.62 -3.25 5.60
CA ALA A 167 6.04 -3.45 5.39
C ALA A 167 6.89 -3.01 6.59
N GLU A 168 6.43 -2.01 7.34
CA GLU A 168 7.11 -1.51 8.54
C GLU A 168 7.00 -2.54 9.66
N VAL A 169 5.81 -3.11 9.90
CA VAL A 169 5.62 -4.12 10.97
C VAL A 169 6.39 -5.42 10.68
N VAL A 170 6.49 -5.81 9.41
CA VAL A 170 7.31 -6.97 8.99
C VAL A 170 8.80 -6.74 9.24
N GLY A 171 9.26 -5.49 9.03
CA GLY A 171 10.66 -5.11 9.21
C GLY A 171 11.08 -4.85 10.66
N LEU A 172 10.14 -4.89 11.62
CA LEU A 172 10.47 -4.62 13.04
C LEU A 172 11.39 -5.69 13.61
N LYS A 173 12.37 -5.21 14.36
CA LYS A 173 13.28 -6.03 15.16
C LYS A 173 13.02 -5.81 16.66
N ILE A 174 13.42 -6.76 17.47
CA ILE A 174 13.31 -6.67 18.93
C ILE A 174 14.02 -5.40 19.45
N GLY A 175 15.19 -5.07 18.93
CA GLY A 175 15.96 -3.88 19.33
C GLY A 175 15.48 -2.54 18.75
N ASP A 176 14.33 -2.51 18.09
CA ASP A 176 13.76 -1.23 17.61
C ASP A 176 12.98 -0.48 18.70
N PHE A 177 12.72 -1.12 19.84
CA PHE A 177 12.16 -0.46 21.04
C PHE A 177 13.29 0.11 21.88
N ARG A 178 13.18 1.38 22.24
CA ARG A 178 14.19 2.09 23.03
C ARG A 178 13.53 2.92 24.10
N GLU A 179 14.04 2.80 25.31
CA GLU A 179 13.67 3.72 26.39
C GLU A 179 14.32 5.09 26.15
N ALA A 180 13.51 6.13 26.28
CA ALA A 180 13.93 7.54 26.25
C ALA A 180 13.97 8.07 27.70
N GLN A 181 14.47 9.30 27.86
CA GLN A 181 14.45 9.98 29.14
C GLN A 181 13.02 10.06 29.70
N GLY A 182 12.86 9.82 30.99
CA GLY A 182 11.54 9.84 31.66
C GLY A 182 10.75 8.53 31.54
N GLY A 183 11.38 7.41 31.14
CA GLY A 183 10.74 6.09 31.08
C GLY A 183 9.77 5.89 29.91
N GLN A 184 9.70 6.86 28.98
CA GLN A 184 8.92 6.72 27.76
C GLN A 184 9.61 5.77 26.80
N VAL A 185 8.84 4.87 26.17
CA VAL A 185 9.38 3.96 25.15
C VAL A 185 9.06 4.46 23.75
N LEU A 186 10.09 4.51 22.92
CA LEU A 186 10.00 4.90 21.52
C LEU A 186 10.22 3.69 20.64
N LEU A 187 9.32 3.49 19.67
CA LEU A 187 9.48 2.52 18.61
C LEU A 187 10.13 3.17 17.40
N ARG A 188 11.34 2.74 17.07
CA ARG A 188 12.08 3.18 15.88
C ARG A 188 11.57 2.46 14.65
N ILE A 189 11.12 3.18 13.66
CA ILE A 189 10.52 2.64 12.44
C ILE A 189 11.32 3.09 11.24
N MET A 190 11.78 2.14 10.44
CA MET A 190 12.43 2.41 9.15
C MET A 190 11.36 2.49 8.06
N GLY A 191 11.14 3.68 7.53
CA GLY A 191 10.19 3.94 6.46
C GLY A 191 10.80 3.86 5.06
N LYS A 192 10.01 4.22 4.05
CA LYS A 192 10.44 4.25 2.65
C LYS A 192 11.61 5.21 2.45
N GLY A 193 12.65 4.76 1.73
CA GLY A 193 13.85 5.55 1.45
C GLY A 193 14.78 5.70 2.65
N LEU A 194 14.79 4.72 3.56
CA LEU A 194 15.62 4.69 4.78
C LEU A 194 15.34 5.83 5.77
N LYS A 195 14.21 6.53 5.62
CA LYS A 195 13.82 7.55 6.59
C LYS A 195 13.40 6.90 7.89
N ILE A 196 14.04 7.28 8.98
CA ILE A 196 13.74 6.78 10.31
C ILE A 196 12.79 7.77 11.00
N ARG A 197 11.75 7.23 11.64
CA ARG A 197 10.94 7.97 12.61
C ARG A 197 10.87 7.19 13.93
N ALA A 198 10.64 7.89 15.00
CA ALA A 198 10.37 7.32 16.31
C ALA A 198 8.91 7.62 16.68
N VAL A 199 8.20 6.60 17.14
CA VAL A 199 6.80 6.71 17.57
C VAL A 199 6.74 6.35 19.05
N PRO A 200 6.22 7.23 19.92
CA PRO A 200 5.98 6.87 21.31
C PRO A 200 4.88 5.79 21.37
N ILE A 201 5.10 4.81 22.22
CA ILE A 201 4.11 3.75 22.49
C ILE A 201 3.66 3.82 23.95
N SER A 202 2.42 3.36 24.21
CA SER A 202 1.90 3.37 25.58
C SER A 202 2.61 2.32 26.44
N PRO A 203 2.63 2.52 27.78
CA PRO A 203 3.18 1.56 28.72
C PRO A 203 2.55 0.18 28.59
N GLU A 204 1.24 0.11 28.37
CA GLU A 204 0.48 -1.14 28.23
C GLU A 204 0.91 -1.91 26.98
N LEU A 205 1.09 -1.21 25.85
CA LEU A 205 1.58 -1.82 24.62
C LEU A 205 3.01 -2.33 24.80
N TRP A 206 3.84 -1.55 25.52
CA TRP A 206 5.21 -1.98 25.82
C TRP A 206 5.25 -3.24 26.69
N GLN A 207 4.47 -3.29 27.76
CA GLN A 207 4.36 -4.49 28.61
C GLN A 207 3.88 -5.71 27.82
N LEU A 208 2.94 -5.51 26.90
CA LEU A 208 2.43 -6.56 26.02
C LEU A 208 3.53 -7.10 25.09
N VAL A 209 4.34 -6.21 24.51
CA VAL A 209 5.48 -6.57 23.64
C VAL A 209 6.56 -7.32 24.45
N GLN A 210 6.91 -6.83 25.65
CA GLN A 210 7.87 -7.49 26.53
C GLN A 210 7.43 -8.92 26.88
N ARG A 211 6.15 -9.06 27.27
CA ARG A 211 5.57 -10.39 27.54
C ARG A 211 5.65 -11.32 26.35
N TYR A 212 5.38 -10.83 25.15
CA TYR A 212 5.47 -11.63 23.91
C TYR A 212 6.91 -12.07 23.64
N ILE A 213 7.89 -11.17 23.78
CA ILE A 213 9.30 -11.47 23.59
C ILE A 213 9.74 -12.56 24.59
N PHE A 214 9.39 -12.42 25.87
CA PHE A 214 9.68 -13.38 26.91
C PHE A 214 9.06 -14.76 26.61
N LEU A 215 7.77 -14.82 26.26
CA LEU A 215 7.07 -16.06 25.91
C LEU A 215 7.60 -16.72 24.61
N SER A 216 8.35 -15.98 23.80
CA SER A 216 9.00 -16.48 22.61
C SER A 216 10.45 -16.94 22.87
N GLU A 217 10.86 -17.07 24.13
CA GLU A 217 12.20 -17.47 24.57
C GLU A 217 13.31 -16.56 24.00
N ARG A 218 13.02 -15.26 23.86
CA ARG A 218 13.93 -14.24 23.36
C ARG A 218 14.17 -13.18 24.42
N SER A 219 15.29 -12.48 24.33
CA SER A 219 15.70 -11.48 25.33
C SER A 219 15.87 -10.10 24.73
N LEU A 220 15.36 -9.07 25.41
CA LEU A 220 15.56 -7.66 25.09
C LEU A 220 17.01 -7.21 25.34
N THR A 221 17.71 -7.85 26.28
CA THR A 221 19.09 -7.52 26.65
C THR A 221 20.14 -8.24 25.80
N SER A 222 19.72 -9.26 25.04
CA SER A 222 20.62 -9.99 24.14
C SER A 222 20.91 -9.20 22.87
N HIS A 223 22.18 -8.92 22.61
CA HIS A 223 22.62 -8.28 21.36
C HIS A 223 22.27 -9.11 20.12
N THR A 224 22.24 -10.43 20.23
CA THR A 224 21.87 -11.34 19.15
C THR A 224 20.38 -11.24 18.88
N ASP A 225 19.54 -11.29 19.91
CA ASP A 225 18.08 -11.22 19.77
C ASP A 225 17.61 -9.84 19.33
N ALA A 226 18.32 -8.78 19.71
CA ALA A 226 18.00 -7.43 19.26
C ALA A 226 17.94 -7.28 17.72
N ARG A 227 18.66 -8.12 16.99
CA ARG A 227 18.68 -8.12 15.50
C ARG A 227 17.62 -9.02 14.88
N LYS A 228 17.00 -9.91 15.66
CA LYS A 228 15.97 -10.82 15.19
C LYS A 228 14.66 -10.08 14.90
N PRO A 229 13.84 -10.59 13.95
CA PRO A 229 12.55 -10.01 13.67
C PRO A 229 11.65 -10.10 14.92
N LEU A 230 10.90 -9.04 15.21
CA LEU A 230 9.92 -9.07 16.30
C LEU A 230 8.87 -10.16 16.04
N PHE A 231 8.38 -10.26 14.82
CA PHE A 231 7.37 -11.23 14.40
C PHE A 231 7.98 -12.25 13.43
N ALA A 232 8.30 -13.43 13.94
CA ALA A 232 8.83 -14.52 13.14
C ALA A 232 7.74 -15.37 12.49
N SER A 233 8.06 -15.99 11.36
CA SER A 233 7.25 -17.03 10.73
C SER A 233 7.23 -18.28 11.60
N ARG A 234 6.14 -19.07 11.53
CA ARG A 234 6.08 -20.40 12.15
C ARG A 234 6.80 -21.48 11.32
N GLU A 235 7.03 -21.20 10.04
CA GLU A 235 7.69 -22.10 9.10
C GLU A 235 9.18 -21.77 9.05
N GLY A 236 10.02 -22.67 9.51
CA GLY A 236 11.47 -22.56 9.50
C GLY A 236 12.09 -22.19 10.85
N GLU A 237 13.39 -22.32 10.94
CA GLU A 237 14.17 -21.96 12.13
C GLU A 237 14.00 -20.48 12.48
N GLY A 238 13.19 -20.18 13.44
CA GLY A 238 12.86 -19.01 14.25
C GLY A 238 13.21 -17.57 13.81
N ASP A 239 14.07 -17.36 12.82
CA ASP A 239 14.65 -16.07 12.47
C ASP A 239 14.13 -15.46 11.14
N LYS A 240 13.20 -16.14 10.46
CA LYS A 240 12.57 -15.57 9.24
C LYS A 240 11.43 -14.63 9.62
N PRO A 241 11.42 -13.37 9.17
CA PRO A 241 10.30 -12.46 9.42
C PRO A 241 9.03 -12.94 8.74
N LEU A 242 7.88 -12.48 9.23
CA LEU A 242 6.61 -12.58 8.50
C LEU A 242 6.71 -11.89 7.15
N THR A 243 5.87 -12.31 6.20
CA THR A 243 5.69 -11.59 4.94
C THR A 243 4.52 -10.59 5.04
N THR A 244 4.49 -9.58 4.20
CA THR A 244 3.33 -8.67 4.11
C THR A 244 2.04 -9.43 3.77
N ARG A 245 2.13 -10.52 2.99
CA ARG A 245 1.00 -11.42 2.70
C ARG A 245 0.50 -12.10 3.97
N SER A 246 1.41 -12.57 4.82
CA SER A 246 1.05 -13.19 6.10
C SER A 246 0.36 -12.18 7.02
N VAL A 247 0.84 -10.94 7.09
CA VAL A 247 0.22 -9.87 7.88
C VAL A 247 -1.20 -9.57 7.40
N ARG A 248 -1.42 -9.45 6.09
CA ARG A 248 -2.76 -9.26 5.51
C ARG A 248 -3.70 -10.42 5.86
N TYR A 249 -3.20 -11.65 5.77
CA TYR A 249 -3.98 -12.84 6.13
C TYR A 249 -4.36 -12.85 7.62
N ILE A 250 -3.43 -12.53 8.52
CA ILE A 250 -3.68 -12.42 9.96
C ILE A 250 -4.77 -11.37 10.23
N VAL A 251 -4.63 -10.17 9.67
CA VAL A 251 -5.62 -9.09 9.84
C VAL A 251 -7.00 -9.53 9.36
N LYS A 252 -7.10 -10.07 8.13
CA LYS A 252 -8.36 -10.54 7.56
C LYS A 252 -9.00 -11.61 8.42
N ARG A 253 -8.25 -12.64 8.80
CA ARG A 253 -8.74 -13.77 9.62
C ARG A 253 -9.31 -13.31 10.95
N HIS A 254 -8.65 -12.38 11.65
CA HIS A 254 -9.13 -11.91 12.94
C HIS A 254 -10.27 -10.90 12.82
N ALA A 255 -10.37 -10.14 11.74
CA ALA A 255 -11.53 -9.32 11.44
C ALA A 255 -12.78 -10.19 11.19
N GLU A 256 -12.65 -11.24 10.37
CA GLU A 256 -13.73 -12.21 10.14
C GLU A 256 -14.15 -12.92 11.43
N ALA A 257 -13.19 -13.37 12.26
CA ALA A 257 -13.45 -14.00 13.53
C ALA A 257 -14.13 -13.06 14.56
N ALA A 258 -13.95 -11.75 14.41
CA ALA A 258 -14.62 -10.72 15.22
C ALA A 258 -16.01 -10.31 14.68
N GLY A 259 -16.51 -10.96 13.62
CA GLY A 259 -17.78 -10.65 12.99
C GLY A 259 -17.79 -9.31 12.25
N ILE A 260 -16.64 -8.82 11.80
CA ILE A 260 -16.52 -7.57 11.06
C ILE A 260 -16.77 -7.86 9.58
N THR A 261 -17.86 -7.31 9.02
CA THR A 261 -18.31 -7.57 7.64
C THR A 261 -17.60 -6.72 6.60
N LYS A 262 -17.07 -5.55 6.99
CA LYS A 262 -16.29 -4.69 6.09
C LYS A 262 -14.90 -5.25 5.83
N ALA A 263 -14.37 -5.01 4.63
CA ALA A 263 -13.04 -5.48 4.25
C ALA A 263 -11.94 -4.74 5.02
N ILE A 264 -11.29 -5.41 5.97
CA ILE A 264 -10.22 -4.87 6.80
C ILE A 264 -8.86 -5.34 6.31
N SER A 265 -7.93 -4.41 6.25
CA SER A 265 -6.53 -4.60 5.89
C SER A 265 -5.60 -3.93 6.92
N PRO A 266 -4.29 -4.20 6.91
CA PRO A 266 -3.35 -3.44 7.74
C PRO A 266 -3.43 -1.93 7.50
N HIS A 267 -3.77 -1.53 6.27
CA HIS A 267 -3.95 -0.12 5.93
C HIS A 267 -5.22 0.48 6.56
N SER A 268 -6.29 -0.32 6.68
CA SER A 268 -7.52 0.07 7.39
C SER A 268 -7.25 0.35 8.87
N ILE A 269 -6.46 -0.50 9.54
CA ILE A 269 -6.06 -0.27 10.94
C ILE A 269 -5.28 1.04 11.07
N ARG A 270 -4.32 1.28 10.18
CA ARG A 270 -3.57 2.54 10.17
C ARG A 270 -4.47 3.76 9.89
N HIS A 271 -5.48 3.62 9.02
CA HIS A 271 -6.47 4.69 8.81
C HIS A 271 -7.31 4.93 10.07
N THR A 272 -7.68 3.87 10.79
CA THR A 272 -8.35 3.99 12.10
C THR A 272 -7.52 4.83 13.07
N VAL A 273 -6.22 4.55 13.18
CA VAL A 273 -5.32 5.34 14.04
C VAL A 273 -5.31 6.81 13.64
N GLY A 274 -5.12 7.11 12.34
CA GLY A 274 -5.10 8.49 11.86
C GLY A 274 -6.43 9.23 12.06
N THR A 275 -7.55 8.53 11.86
CA THR A 275 -8.89 9.08 12.09
C THR A 275 -9.14 9.34 13.58
N ASN A 276 -8.79 8.39 14.46
CA ASN A 276 -8.95 8.55 15.90
C ASN A 276 -8.09 9.71 16.43
N MET A 277 -6.85 9.86 15.94
CA MET A 277 -6.03 11.02 16.30
C MET A 277 -6.70 12.34 15.86
N ALA A 278 -7.30 12.38 14.68
CA ALA A 278 -7.98 13.58 14.18
C ALA A 278 -9.28 13.85 14.92
N VAL A 279 -10.07 12.82 15.24
CA VAL A 279 -11.29 12.94 16.09
C VAL A 279 -10.96 13.47 17.48
N ASN A 280 -9.81 13.06 18.02
CA ASN A 280 -9.28 13.56 19.30
C ASN A 280 -8.49 14.88 19.14
N GLU A 281 -8.72 15.61 18.06
CA GLU A 281 -8.17 16.95 17.80
C GLU A 281 -6.64 17.06 17.85
N ALA A 282 -5.94 15.95 17.58
CA ALA A 282 -4.48 15.98 17.50
C ALA A 282 -4.02 16.92 16.36
N PRO A 283 -3.00 17.78 16.59
CA PRO A 283 -2.47 18.66 15.55
C PRO A 283 -2.09 17.91 14.28
N LEU A 284 -2.45 18.44 13.10
CA LEU A 284 -2.19 17.81 11.80
C LEU A 284 -0.72 17.39 11.63
N LEU A 285 0.21 18.24 12.08
CA LEU A 285 1.64 17.96 12.01
C LEU A 285 2.03 16.75 12.87
N LEU A 286 1.41 16.61 14.05
CA LEU A 286 1.63 15.45 14.92
C LEU A 286 1.14 14.16 14.26
N ILE A 287 -0.06 14.16 13.67
CA ILE A 287 -0.60 13.02 12.92
C ILE A 287 0.32 12.66 11.75
N GLN A 288 0.81 13.67 11.02
CA GLN A 288 1.72 13.50 9.90
C GLN A 288 3.04 12.83 10.33
N GLN A 289 3.65 13.32 11.41
CA GLN A 289 4.89 12.80 11.96
C GLN A 289 4.71 11.38 12.50
N PHE A 290 3.66 11.16 13.28
CA PHE A 290 3.34 9.85 13.87
C PHE A 290 3.18 8.78 12.78
N LEU A 291 2.38 9.07 11.78
CA LEU A 291 2.16 8.16 10.66
C LEU A 291 3.32 8.14 9.64
N GLY A 292 4.22 9.12 9.63
CA GLY A 292 5.31 9.23 8.67
C GLY A 292 4.80 9.45 7.24
N HIS A 293 3.91 10.45 7.05
CA HIS A 293 3.47 10.89 5.75
C HIS A 293 4.42 11.94 5.19
N SER A 294 4.95 11.69 3.99
CA SER A 294 5.81 12.65 3.29
C SER A 294 5.02 13.81 2.67
N ASP A 295 3.74 13.59 2.37
CA ASP A 295 2.84 14.58 1.78
C ASP A 295 1.71 14.90 2.76
N PRO A 296 1.57 16.18 3.18
CA PRO A 296 0.50 16.64 4.06
C PRO A 296 -0.91 16.34 3.52
N LYS A 297 -1.09 16.32 2.19
CA LYS A 297 -2.38 15.97 1.56
C LYS A 297 -2.87 14.59 1.99
N THR A 298 -1.94 13.67 2.28
CA THR A 298 -2.29 12.33 2.78
C THR A 298 -2.89 12.40 4.19
N THR A 299 -2.46 13.35 5.01
CA THR A 299 -2.93 13.53 6.39
C THR A 299 -4.24 14.31 6.43
N MET A 300 -4.42 15.31 5.56
CA MET A 300 -5.65 16.11 5.47
C MET A 300 -6.93 15.28 5.31
N ARG A 301 -6.84 14.09 4.71
CA ARG A 301 -7.99 13.19 4.58
C ARG A 301 -8.56 12.72 5.93
N TYR A 302 -7.73 12.62 6.96
CA TYR A 302 -8.19 12.23 8.30
C TYR A 302 -8.95 13.35 8.98
N VAL A 303 -8.51 14.60 8.79
CA VAL A 303 -9.22 15.78 9.30
C VAL A 303 -10.60 15.88 8.67
N ARG A 304 -10.69 15.76 7.34
CA ARG A 304 -11.99 15.74 6.64
C ARG A 304 -12.89 14.62 7.13
N ARG A 305 -12.32 13.42 7.37
CA ARG A 305 -13.10 12.29 7.90
C ARG A 305 -13.57 12.53 9.32
N ALA A 306 -12.76 13.15 10.17
CA ALA A 306 -13.17 13.54 11.51
C ALA A 306 -14.29 14.58 11.47
N GLU A 307 -14.21 15.57 10.60
CA GLU A 307 -15.27 16.58 10.35
C GLU A 307 -16.57 15.91 9.89
N GLU A 308 -16.51 14.96 8.94
CA GLU A 308 -17.67 14.18 8.48
C GLU A 308 -18.32 13.38 9.63
N LEU A 309 -17.51 12.71 10.47
CA LEU A 309 -17.99 11.97 11.62
C LEU A 309 -18.62 12.92 12.66
N ALA A 310 -18.02 14.07 12.89
CA ALA A 310 -18.57 15.09 13.80
C ALA A 310 -19.88 15.64 13.24
N SER A 311 -19.98 15.92 11.94
CA SER A 311 -21.22 16.41 11.32
C SER A 311 -22.36 15.39 11.36
N GLN A 312 -22.05 14.09 11.26
CA GLN A 312 -23.06 13.03 11.44
C GLN A 312 -23.58 12.97 12.90
N ALA A 313 -22.80 13.38 13.88
CA ALA A 313 -23.27 13.47 15.27
C ALA A 313 -24.38 14.53 15.45
N TYR A 314 -24.37 15.61 14.67
CA TYR A 314 -25.44 16.60 14.69
C TYR A 314 -26.80 16.06 14.18
N THR A 315 -26.79 15.11 13.25
CA THR A 315 -28.04 14.49 12.74
C THR A 315 -28.71 13.59 13.77
N TYR A 316 -27.99 13.14 14.80
CA TYR A 316 -28.55 12.37 15.92
C TYR A 316 -28.93 13.23 17.12
N ASN A 317 -28.54 14.50 17.15
CA ASN A 317 -28.86 15.43 18.22
C ASN A 317 -29.98 16.40 17.75
N THR A 318 -31.13 15.85 17.39
CA THR A 318 -32.34 16.62 17.16
C THR A 318 -32.90 17.10 18.49
N LEU A 319 -32.54 18.32 18.88
CA LEU A 319 -33.29 19.02 19.92
C LEU A 319 -34.68 19.33 19.33
N PRO A 320 -35.77 18.93 20.02
CA PRO A 320 -37.10 19.39 19.67
C PRO A 320 -37.20 20.88 20.07
N LEU A 321 -37.02 21.77 19.11
CA LEU A 321 -37.34 23.18 19.23
C LEU A 321 -38.84 23.41 18.96
#